data_7db2dd842a155d8cb596f5c28bdf9650
#
_entry.id   7db2dd842a155d8cb596f5c28bdf9650
#
_cell.length_a   1.000
_cell.length_b   1.000
_cell.length_c   1.000
_cell.angle_alpha   90.00
_cell.angle_beta   90.00
_cell.angle_gamma   90.00
#
_symmetry.space_group_name_H-M   'P 1'
#
loop_
_entity.id
_entity.type
_entity.pdbx_description
1 polymer ?
#
loop_
_entity_poly.entity_id
_entity_poly.type
_entity_poly.pdbx_seq_one_letter_code
_entity_poly.pdbx_strand_id
1 'polypeptide(L)'
;MMEIHKNWFKKSSQEIAHITKDPVLLLFILAIFSSLIIFIVYPLYKVIVVSVFSKGQFSFGILKEVISNWYFRQGLYNSILMGVLTSVFGTGIGFLFAFTLARTDIPLKKIFHLVAIIPIISPPFIGAMAIIMLFGNNGLITSTLLGIRNFRIYGFRGLLFAQVITFFPVAYITLRGVLESISPTLEDAAFDLGGSRWKVFQKVTLPLAIPGIASAILVLFVETLADFGNPLILAGSKFPILSVQAYLQITGMYDLPRGAALALILLVPSISVYFLQKYWVARKKYVTVTGKPTASSLKVVSPAVKWILFGLCILLTAIILLIYITILWGAFAKVWGFDNSLTTKHFQYVFSVGFKAVTDTLLIAATSTPLAGILGMIIAFLVVRKKFPGKNIMEFTSMLSFAVPGTVIGIGYILGFNSPPLVLTGTFLILILNFIFRYIPVGIQSGVAILRQVDPSIEEAAIDLGADSQYTFKRITLPLMIPAFFSGLIYSFVRAMTAISAAIFLVSAKWNLMTVQIMSQVESGRLGAASAFSVILVAIILLAILLIRAILTLFYGSFKGTMLKI
;
A
#
# COMPACT_ATOMS: atom_id res chain seq x y z
N MET A 1 39.45 -0.36 13.52
CA MET A 1 38.48 -1.47 13.36
C MET A 1 38.29 -2.31 14.65
N MET A 2 39.37 -2.68 15.35
CA MET A 2 39.31 -3.50 16.59
C MET A 2 38.56 -2.84 17.76
N GLU A 3 38.73 -1.53 17.99
CA GLU A 3 38.01 -0.79 19.06
C GLU A 3 36.51 -0.67 18.82
N ILE A 4 36.08 -0.49 17.54
CA ILE A 4 34.66 -0.45 17.19
C ILE A 4 33.97 -1.79 17.44
N HIS A 5 34.65 -2.91 17.14
CA HIS A 5 34.18 -4.26 17.46
C HIS A 5 34.11 -4.51 18.99
N LYS A 6 35.12 -4.10 19.76
CA LYS A 6 35.15 -4.28 21.22
C LYS A 6 34.05 -3.48 21.93
N ASN A 7 33.81 -2.25 21.50
CA ASN A 7 32.71 -1.41 22.00
C ASN A 7 31.33 -1.96 21.63
N TRP A 8 31.16 -2.52 20.43
CA TRP A 8 29.91 -3.16 20.00
C TRP A 8 29.60 -4.41 20.83
N PHE A 9 30.57 -5.29 21.06
CA PHE A 9 30.43 -6.50 21.90
C PHE A 9 30.10 -6.14 23.36
N LYS A 10 30.77 -5.14 23.95
CA LYS A 10 30.53 -4.68 25.32
C LYS A 10 29.11 -4.09 25.48
N LYS A 11 28.68 -3.30 24.53
CA LYS A 11 27.32 -2.73 24.49
C LYS A 11 26.25 -3.81 24.31
N SER A 12 26.48 -4.75 23.41
CA SER A 12 25.57 -5.88 23.17
C SER A 12 25.46 -6.79 24.39
N SER A 13 26.56 -7.05 25.10
CA SER A 13 26.58 -7.82 26.35
C SER A 13 25.80 -7.16 27.49
N GLN A 14 25.91 -5.84 27.62
CA GLN A 14 25.14 -5.08 28.62
C GLN A 14 23.62 -5.04 28.26
N GLU A 15 23.30 -4.91 26.99
CA GLU A 15 21.90 -4.97 26.51
C GLU A 15 21.28 -6.35 26.74
N ILE A 16 22.06 -7.44 26.52
CA ILE A 16 21.64 -8.83 26.81
C ILE A 16 21.40 -9.01 28.31
N ALA A 17 22.33 -8.58 29.15
CA ALA A 17 22.22 -8.70 30.60
C ALA A 17 21.03 -7.92 31.18
N HIS A 18 20.60 -6.85 30.52
CA HIS A 18 19.42 -6.09 30.93
C HIS A 18 18.10 -6.80 30.54
N ILE A 19 18.06 -7.47 29.37
CA ILE A 19 16.89 -8.18 28.88
C ILE A 19 16.68 -9.51 29.60
N THR A 20 17.75 -10.20 29.95
CA THR A 20 17.67 -11.47 30.70
C THR A 20 17.12 -11.30 32.11
N LYS A 21 17.11 -10.06 32.64
CA LYS A 21 16.44 -9.74 33.93
C LYS A 21 14.90 -9.66 33.80
N ASP A 22 14.38 -9.52 32.57
CA ASP A 22 12.94 -9.53 32.28
C ASP A 22 12.61 -10.70 31.33
N PRO A 23 12.31 -11.88 31.89
CA PRO A 23 12.07 -13.09 31.09
C PRO A 23 10.82 -12.96 30.19
N VAL A 24 9.85 -12.15 30.58
CA VAL A 24 8.64 -11.91 29.79
C VAL A 24 8.99 -11.10 28.52
N LEU A 25 9.78 -10.03 28.68
CA LEU A 25 10.25 -9.22 27.56
C LEU A 25 11.10 -10.04 26.59
N LEU A 26 12.00 -10.88 27.11
CA LEU A 26 12.83 -11.77 26.31
C LEU A 26 11.99 -12.73 25.48
N LEU A 27 10.99 -13.37 26.10
CA LEU A 27 10.08 -14.30 25.43
C LEU A 27 9.30 -13.61 24.31
N PHE A 28 8.80 -12.40 24.54
CA PHE A 28 8.12 -11.59 23.51
C PHE A 28 9.05 -11.25 22.33
N ILE A 29 10.27 -10.82 22.61
CA ILE A 29 11.26 -10.51 21.57
C ILE A 29 11.55 -11.76 20.72
N LEU A 30 11.79 -12.91 21.36
CA LEU A 30 12.06 -14.17 20.67
C LEU A 30 10.85 -14.65 19.84
N ALA A 31 9.66 -14.56 20.39
CA ALA A 31 8.43 -14.93 19.68
C ALA A 31 8.21 -14.07 18.42
N ILE A 32 8.45 -12.75 18.53
CA ILE A 32 8.37 -11.83 17.39
C ILE A 32 9.45 -12.16 16.35
N PHE A 33 10.71 -12.34 16.75
CA PHE A 33 11.76 -12.73 15.80
C PHE A 33 11.44 -14.03 15.09
N SER A 34 11.02 -15.05 15.83
CA SER A 34 10.64 -16.35 15.26
C SER A 34 9.49 -16.20 14.26
N SER A 35 8.46 -15.42 14.58
CA SER A 35 7.34 -15.17 13.67
C SER A 35 7.76 -14.41 12.41
N LEU A 36 8.60 -13.39 12.52
CA LEU A 36 9.14 -12.66 11.37
C LEU A 36 10.01 -13.56 10.48
N ILE A 37 10.84 -14.43 11.08
CA ILE A 37 11.65 -15.38 10.33
C ILE A 37 10.77 -16.39 9.60
N ILE A 38 9.79 -16.99 10.28
CA ILE A 38 8.92 -18.03 9.69
C ILE A 38 8.03 -17.45 8.60
N PHE A 39 7.42 -16.27 8.80
CA PHE A 39 6.36 -15.77 7.91
C PHE A 39 6.82 -14.67 6.93
N ILE A 40 8.03 -14.13 7.07
CA ILE A 40 8.60 -13.19 6.10
C ILE A 40 9.85 -13.74 5.44
N VAL A 41 10.85 -14.14 6.24
CA VAL A 41 12.17 -14.54 5.70
C VAL A 41 12.10 -15.90 5.03
N TYR A 42 11.48 -16.89 5.67
CA TYR A 42 11.42 -18.26 5.16
C TYR A 42 10.69 -18.39 3.80
N PRO A 43 9.54 -17.74 3.57
CA PRO A 43 8.93 -17.72 2.22
C PRO A 43 9.85 -17.14 1.15
N LEU A 44 10.56 -16.05 1.44
CA LEU A 44 11.51 -15.45 0.50
C LEU A 44 12.73 -16.35 0.26
N TYR A 45 13.25 -16.98 1.32
CA TYR A 45 14.29 -18.00 1.21
C TYR A 45 13.86 -19.15 0.27
N LYS A 46 12.62 -19.63 0.40
CA LYS A 46 12.08 -20.68 -0.48
C LYS A 46 12.01 -20.25 -1.94
N VAL A 47 11.62 -19.01 -2.23
CA VAL A 47 11.66 -18.47 -3.60
C VAL A 47 13.08 -18.51 -4.16
N ILE A 48 14.07 -18.06 -3.37
CA ILE A 48 15.48 -18.09 -3.78
C ILE A 48 15.94 -19.53 -4.02
N VAL A 49 15.72 -20.41 -3.05
CA VAL A 49 16.16 -21.82 -3.17
C VAL A 49 15.57 -22.50 -4.40
N VAL A 50 14.25 -22.41 -4.60
CA VAL A 50 13.58 -23.07 -5.72
C VAL A 50 14.02 -22.49 -7.07
N SER A 51 14.42 -21.21 -7.13
CA SER A 51 14.90 -20.57 -8.36
C SER A 51 16.35 -20.94 -8.73
N VAL A 52 17.18 -21.35 -7.72
CA VAL A 52 18.61 -21.65 -7.94
C VAL A 52 18.99 -23.10 -7.68
N PHE A 53 18.07 -23.95 -7.21
CA PHE A 53 18.28 -25.37 -7.05
C PHE A 53 17.43 -26.16 -8.01
N SER A 54 18.07 -26.96 -8.87
CA SER A 54 17.41 -27.88 -9.79
C SER A 54 17.86 -29.31 -9.47
N LYS A 55 16.90 -30.23 -9.30
CA LYS A 55 17.18 -31.65 -9.03
C LYS A 55 18.15 -31.89 -7.83
N GLY A 56 18.07 -31.04 -6.81
CA GLY A 56 18.92 -31.14 -5.62
C GLY A 56 20.34 -30.57 -5.75
N GLN A 57 20.70 -30.01 -6.90
CA GLN A 57 21.99 -29.37 -7.15
C GLN A 57 21.85 -27.86 -7.36
N PHE A 58 22.82 -27.11 -6.89
CA PHE A 58 22.89 -25.66 -7.12
C PHE A 58 23.13 -25.40 -8.62
N SER A 59 22.23 -24.66 -9.25
CA SER A 59 22.31 -24.37 -10.67
C SER A 59 21.61 -23.05 -10.99
N PHE A 60 22.30 -22.18 -11.70
CA PHE A 60 21.68 -21.00 -12.31
C PHE A 60 20.95 -21.30 -13.64
N GLY A 61 20.79 -22.59 -14.00
CA GLY A 61 20.21 -22.99 -15.29
C GLY A 61 18.83 -22.40 -15.53
N ILE A 62 17.94 -22.46 -14.53
CA ILE A 62 16.57 -21.90 -14.63
C ILE A 62 16.60 -20.37 -14.79
N LEU A 63 17.41 -19.67 -14.00
CA LEU A 63 17.56 -18.21 -14.12
C LEU A 63 18.14 -17.83 -15.49
N LYS A 64 19.15 -18.56 -15.97
CA LYS A 64 19.74 -18.36 -17.30
C LYS A 64 18.72 -18.58 -18.40
N GLU A 65 17.94 -19.67 -18.33
CA GLU A 65 16.86 -19.97 -19.26
C GLU A 65 15.81 -18.84 -19.31
N VAL A 66 15.33 -18.41 -18.13
CA VAL A 66 14.34 -17.33 -18.02
C VAL A 66 14.88 -16.01 -18.57
N ILE A 67 16.12 -15.64 -18.21
CA ILE A 67 16.74 -14.40 -18.73
C ILE A 67 17.05 -14.49 -20.22
N SER A 68 17.38 -15.67 -20.75
CA SER A 68 17.65 -15.86 -22.18
C SER A 68 16.38 -15.85 -23.03
N ASN A 69 15.22 -16.18 -22.46
CA ASN A 69 13.95 -16.17 -23.15
C ASN A 69 13.49 -14.73 -23.45
N TRP A 70 13.32 -14.43 -24.73
CA TRP A 70 12.91 -13.09 -25.19
C TRP A 70 11.60 -12.62 -24.53
N TYR A 71 10.61 -13.50 -24.37
CA TYR A 71 9.31 -13.16 -23.84
C TYR A 71 9.37 -12.70 -22.37
N PHE A 72 10.18 -13.36 -21.54
CA PHE A 72 10.36 -12.99 -20.14
C PHE A 72 11.22 -11.73 -19.99
N ARG A 73 12.26 -11.55 -20.83
CA ARG A 73 13.02 -10.28 -20.89
C ARG A 73 12.13 -9.11 -21.26
N GLN A 74 11.25 -9.29 -22.25
CA GLN A 74 10.27 -8.29 -22.62
C GLN A 74 9.33 -7.98 -21.46
N GLY A 75 8.91 -9.01 -20.69
CA GLY A 75 8.12 -8.85 -19.48
C GLY A 75 8.82 -8.01 -18.40
N LEU A 76 10.11 -8.23 -18.18
CA LEU A 76 10.92 -7.42 -17.26
C LEU A 76 11.04 -5.97 -17.76
N TYR A 77 11.39 -5.78 -19.02
CA TYR A 77 11.50 -4.44 -19.63
C TYR A 77 10.18 -3.67 -19.51
N ASN A 78 9.07 -4.29 -19.89
CA ASN A 78 7.75 -3.69 -19.80
C ASN A 78 7.38 -3.35 -18.36
N SER A 79 7.70 -4.22 -17.38
CA SER A 79 7.43 -3.98 -15.97
C SER A 79 8.21 -2.76 -15.44
N ILE A 80 9.50 -2.65 -15.79
CA ILE A 80 10.32 -1.50 -15.43
C ILE A 80 9.82 -0.22 -16.12
N LEU A 81 9.52 -0.29 -17.42
CA LEU A 81 8.96 0.82 -18.18
C LEU A 81 7.67 1.34 -17.57
N MET A 82 6.75 0.43 -17.24
CA MET A 82 5.49 0.78 -16.55
C MET A 82 5.77 1.38 -15.19
N GLY A 83 6.70 0.81 -14.41
CA GLY A 83 7.13 1.34 -13.12
C GLY A 83 7.60 2.79 -13.22
N VAL A 84 8.46 3.10 -14.19
CA VAL A 84 8.97 4.46 -14.41
C VAL A 84 7.87 5.40 -14.86
N LEU A 85 7.11 5.04 -15.90
CA LEU A 85 6.10 5.95 -16.46
C LEU A 85 4.95 6.18 -15.48
N THR A 86 4.44 5.14 -14.83
CA THR A 86 3.37 5.28 -13.83
C THR A 86 3.83 6.13 -12.65
N SER A 87 5.07 5.94 -12.18
CA SER A 87 5.59 6.74 -11.07
C SER A 87 5.75 8.21 -11.44
N VAL A 88 6.24 8.52 -12.63
CA VAL A 88 6.39 9.91 -13.09
C VAL A 88 5.04 10.59 -13.29
N PHE A 89 4.15 9.98 -14.09
CA PHE A 89 2.84 10.57 -14.37
C PHE A 89 1.94 10.59 -13.13
N GLY A 90 1.93 9.51 -12.34
CA GLY A 90 1.17 9.44 -11.09
C GLY A 90 1.65 10.45 -10.05
N THR A 91 2.97 10.66 -9.92
CA THR A 91 3.52 11.69 -9.05
C THR A 91 3.20 13.09 -9.58
N GLY A 92 3.22 13.31 -10.90
CA GLY A 92 2.81 14.58 -11.50
C GLY A 92 1.36 14.94 -11.18
N ILE A 93 0.42 14.01 -11.35
CA ILE A 93 -1.00 14.20 -10.98
C ILE A 93 -1.13 14.38 -9.45
N GLY A 94 -0.43 13.56 -8.66
CA GLY A 94 -0.42 13.67 -7.20
C GLY A 94 0.09 15.03 -6.73
N PHE A 95 1.17 15.54 -7.34
CA PHE A 95 1.70 16.87 -7.04
C PHE A 95 0.72 17.98 -7.43
N LEU A 96 0.07 17.87 -8.59
CA LEU A 96 -0.95 18.82 -9.03
C LEU A 96 -2.07 18.95 -7.99
N PHE A 97 -2.66 17.84 -7.56
CA PHE A 97 -3.69 17.86 -6.51
C PHE A 97 -3.13 18.39 -5.19
N ALA A 98 -1.97 17.89 -4.74
CA ALA A 98 -1.37 18.27 -3.47
C ALA A 98 -1.06 19.77 -3.42
N PHE A 99 -0.41 20.31 -4.45
CA PHE A 99 -0.06 21.72 -4.56
C PHE A 99 -1.31 22.60 -4.62
N THR A 100 -2.27 22.22 -5.47
CA THR A 100 -3.50 22.99 -5.64
C THR A 100 -4.30 23.08 -4.33
N LEU A 101 -4.44 21.97 -3.60
CA LEU A 101 -5.22 21.96 -2.37
C LEU A 101 -4.48 22.62 -1.20
N ALA A 102 -3.13 22.52 -1.16
CA ALA A 102 -2.32 23.09 -0.07
C ALA A 102 -2.01 24.58 -0.26
N ARG A 103 -1.82 25.04 -1.51
CA ARG A 103 -1.27 26.39 -1.81
C ARG A 103 -2.23 27.34 -2.52
N THR A 104 -3.48 26.94 -2.76
CA THR A 104 -4.49 27.80 -3.38
C THR A 104 -5.78 27.85 -2.55
N ASP A 105 -6.61 28.84 -2.79
CA ASP A 105 -7.92 29.02 -2.17
C ASP A 105 -9.08 28.67 -3.15
N ILE A 106 -8.91 27.60 -3.94
CA ILE A 106 -9.94 27.14 -4.88
C ILE A 106 -11.22 26.68 -4.18
N PRO A 107 -12.39 26.80 -4.81
CA PRO A 107 -13.61 26.19 -4.31
C PRO A 107 -13.53 24.66 -4.36
N LEU A 108 -14.44 23.97 -3.65
CA LEU A 108 -14.63 22.52 -3.71
C LEU A 108 -13.43 21.67 -3.23
N LYS A 109 -12.47 22.24 -2.47
CA LYS A 109 -11.27 21.52 -1.97
C LYS A 109 -11.62 20.19 -1.31
N LYS A 110 -12.70 20.14 -0.50
CA LYS A 110 -13.13 18.91 0.19
C LYS A 110 -13.55 17.83 -0.81
N ILE A 111 -14.24 18.19 -1.88
CA ILE A 111 -14.69 17.26 -2.93
C ILE A 111 -13.48 16.73 -3.68
N PHE A 112 -12.56 17.60 -4.12
CA PHE A 112 -11.33 17.17 -4.78
C PHE A 112 -10.51 16.23 -3.91
N HIS A 113 -10.39 16.54 -2.61
CA HIS A 113 -9.71 15.64 -1.66
C HIS A 113 -10.39 14.28 -1.57
N LEU A 114 -11.71 14.24 -1.37
CA LEU A 114 -12.46 12.99 -1.27
C LEU A 114 -12.33 12.15 -2.54
N VAL A 115 -12.52 12.76 -3.72
CA VAL A 115 -12.44 12.05 -4.99
C VAL A 115 -11.01 11.56 -5.26
N ALA A 116 -10.00 12.36 -4.94
CA ALA A 116 -8.59 11.95 -5.11
C ALA A 116 -8.20 10.73 -4.28
N ILE A 117 -8.86 10.43 -3.17
CA ILE A 117 -8.54 9.26 -2.33
C ILE A 117 -9.42 8.03 -2.62
N ILE A 118 -10.49 8.15 -3.42
CA ILE A 118 -11.37 7.00 -3.75
C ILE A 118 -10.60 5.79 -4.29
N PRO A 119 -9.58 5.93 -5.19
CA PRO A 119 -8.86 4.77 -5.71
C PRO A 119 -8.09 3.98 -4.66
N ILE A 120 -7.75 4.55 -3.49
CA ILE A 120 -7.11 3.82 -2.40
C ILE A 120 -8.07 2.83 -1.72
N ILE A 121 -9.36 3.20 -1.66
CA ILE A 121 -10.40 2.42 -0.98
C ILE A 121 -10.91 1.28 -1.87
N SER A 122 -10.67 1.36 -3.17
CA SER A 122 -11.15 0.39 -4.16
C SER A 122 -10.06 -0.64 -4.54
N PRO A 123 -10.44 -1.85 -4.97
CA PRO A 123 -9.50 -2.79 -5.55
C PRO A 123 -8.73 -2.17 -6.72
N PRO A 124 -7.41 -2.42 -6.84
CA PRO A 124 -6.57 -1.77 -7.85
C PRO A 124 -7.07 -1.92 -9.28
N PHE A 125 -7.68 -3.07 -9.61
CA PHE A 125 -8.12 -3.42 -10.96
C PHE A 125 -9.50 -2.84 -11.35
N ILE A 126 -10.20 -2.13 -10.47
CA ILE A 126 -11.46 -1.44 -10.83
C ILE A 126 -11.21 -0.44 -11.97
N GLY A 127 -10.09 0.28 -11.93
CA GLY A 127 -9.69 1.17 -13.01
C GLY A 127 -9.57 0.45 -14.36
N ALA A 128 -8.91 -0.70 -14.37
CA ALA A 128 -8.75 -1.53 -15.57
C ALA A 128 -10.10 -2.02 -16.11
N MET A 129 -10.99 -2.48 -15.23
CA MET A 129 -12.32 -2.93 -15.61
C MET A 129 -13.16 -1.78 -16.20
N ALA A 130 -13.17 -0.62 -15.55
CA ALA A 130 -13.87 0.56 -16.06
C ALA A 130 -13.34 1.03 -17.42
N ILE A 131 -12.01 0.98 -17.62
CA ILE A 131 -11.38 1.31 -18.90
C ILE A 131 -11.85 0.36 -20.01
N ILE A 132 -11.97 -0.94 -19.73
CA ILE A 132 -12.55 -1.88 -20.70
C ILE A 132 -14.02 -1.57 -20.97
N MET A 133 -14.78 -1.23 -19.95
CA MET A 133 -16.19 -0.87 -20.11
C MET A 133 -16.39 0.45 -20.88
N LEU A 134 -15.46 1.38 -20.78
CA LEU A 134 -15.51 2.68 -21.50
C LEU A 134 -14.91 2.59 -22.90
N PHE A 135 -13.76 1.91 -23.06
CA PHE A 135 -12.91 1.97 -24.25
C PHE A 135 -12.61 0.61 -24.88
N GLY A 136 -13.17 -0.48 -24.37
CA GLY A 136 -13.03 -1.82 -24.96
C GLY A 136 -13.82 -1.95 -26.27
N ASN A 137 -13.84 -3.16 -26.84
CA ASN A 137 -14.53 -3.44 -28.11
C ASN A 137 -16.03 -3.10 -28.06
N ASN A 138 -16.67 -3.31 -26.93
CA ASN A 138 -18.07 -2.93 -26.64
C ASN A 138 -18.12 -1.77 -25.65
N GLY A 139 -17.12 -0.88 -25.69
CA GLY A 139 -17.00 0.24 -24.77
C GLY A 139 -18.04 1.32 -25.03
N LEU A 140 -18.56 1.93 -23.96
CA LEU A 140 -19.56 2.99 -24.04
C LEU A 140 -19.08 4.16 -24.92
N ILE A 141 -17.82 4.60 -24.73
CA ILE A 141 -17.29 5.75 -25.49
C ILE A 141 -16.90 5.31 -26.89
N THR A 142 -16.13 4.25 -27.04
CA THR A 142 -15.59 3.84 -28.34
C THR A 142 -16.65 3.27 -29.26
N SER A 143 -17.41 2.28 -28.80
CA SER A 143 -18.38 1.58 -29.65
C SER A 143 -19.70 2.34 -29.74
N THR A 144 -20.28 2.76 -28.58
CA THR A 144 -21.64 3.32 -28.57
C THR A 144 -21.66 4.78 -28.96
N LEU A 145 -20.73 5.63 -28.44
CA LEU A 145 -20.77 7.08 -28.72
C LEU A 145 -20.01 7.45 -30.00
N LEU A 146 -18.84 6.87 -30.23
CA LEU A 146 -17.98 7.23 -31.37
C LEU A 146 -18.07 6.28 -32.55
N GLY A 147 -18.75 5.13 -32.42
CA GLY A 147 -18.85 4.12 -33.47
C GLY A 147 -17.52 3.46 -33.89
N ILE A 148 -16.47 3.63 -33.06
CA ILE A 148 -15.14 3.10 -33.35
C ILE A 148 -15.12 1.63 -32.96
N ARG A 149 -15.08 0.75 -33.95
CA ARG A 149 -14.90 -0.69 -33.76
C ARG A 149 -13.39 -1.03 -33.73
N ASN A 150 -13.00 -1.99 -32.86
CA ASN A 150 -11.60 -2.46 -32.72
C ASN A 150 -10.64 -1.42 -32.13
N PHE A 151 -11.08 -0.57 -31.23
CA PHE A 151 -10.18 0.31 -30.48
C PHE A 151 -9.24 -0.53 -29.59
N ARG A 152 -7.93 -0.35 -29.78
CA ARG A 152 -6.92 -1.13 -29.05
C ARG A 152 -6.57 -0.47 -27.72
N ILE A 153 -7.42 -0.67 -26.71
CA ILE A 153 -7.15 -0.18 -25.34
C ILE A 153 -6.22 -1.14 -24.57
N TYR A 154 -6.22 -2.41 -24.93
CA TYR A 154 -5.35 -3.42 -24.30
C TYR A 154 -3.88 -3.18 -24.57
N GLY A 155 -3.01 -3.60 -23.62
CA GLY A 155 -1.56 -3.42 -23.69
C GLY A 155 -1.13 -2.10 -23.02
N PHE A 156 -0.05 -1.52 -23.52
CA PHE A 156 0.64 -0.39 -22.92
C PHE A 156 -0.28 0.80 -22.54
N ARG A 157 -1.11 1.27 -23.46
CA ARG A 157 -1.90 2.50 -23.27
C ARG A 157 -2.93 2.38 -22.15
N GLY A 158 -3.75 1.34 -22.20
CA GLY A 158 -4.77 1.11 -21.19
C GLY A 158 -4.17 0.78 -19.85
N LEU A 159 -3.09 -0.02 -19.82
CA LEU A 159 -2.40 -0.35 -18.59
C LEU A 159 -1.79 0.88 -17.92
N LEU A 160 -1.11 1.75 -18.69
CA LEU A 160 -0.52 2.98 -18.15
C LEU A 160 -1.60 3.88 -17.55
N PHE A 161 -2.71 4.09 -18.27
CA PHE A 161 -3.81 4.90 -17.77
C PHE A 161 -4.42 4.31 -16.50
N ALA A 162 -4.68 3.00 -16.46
CA ALA A 162 -5.21 2.32 -15.29
C ALA A 162 -4.28 2.45 -14.07
N GLN A 163 -3.00 2.18 -14.24
CA GLN A 163 -2.03 2.24 -13.15
C GLN A 163 -1.81 3.66 -12.63
N VAL A 164 -1.75 4.66 -13.51
CA VAL A 164 -1.63 6.07 -13.11
C VAL A 164 -2.82 6.47 -12.23
N ILE A 165 -4.05 6.17 -12.64
CA ILE A 165 -5.27 6.48 -11.86
C ILE A 165 -5.32 5.67 -10.55
N THR A 166 -4.83 4.44 -10.56
CA THR A 166 -4.82 3.59 -9.36
C THR A 166 -3.83 4.10 -8.30
N PHE A 167 -2.64 4.55 -8.71
CA PHE A 167 -1.54 4.82 -7.77
C PHE A 167 -1.27 6.29 -7.49
N PHE A 168 -1.73 7.25 -8.32
CA PHE A 168 -1.52 8.67 -8.04
C PHE A 168 -1.99 9.13 -6.65
N PRO A 169 -3.05 8.55 -6.02
CA PRO A 169 -3.48 8.98 -4.70
C PRO A 169 -2.43 8.77 -3.61
N VAL A 170 -1.56 7.76 -3.76
CA VAL A 170 -0.44 7.52 -2.82
C VAL A 170 0.57 8.67 -2.91
N ALA A 171 0.91 9.11 -4.13
CA ALA A 171 1.74 10.30 -4.33
C ALA A 171 1.05 11.57 -3.80
N TYR A 172 -0.25 11.72 -4.06
CA TYR A 172 -1.02 12.85 -3.57
C TYR A 172 -0.97 13.00 -2.04
N ILE A 173 -1.23 11.92 -1.29
CA ILE A 173 -1.19 11.96 0.18
C ILE A 173 0.23 12.25 0.68
N THR A 174 1.24 11.60 0.10
CA THR A 174 2.65 11.83 0.45
C THR A 174 3.06 13.28 0.24
N LEU A 175 2.76 13.82 -0.94
CA LEU A 175 3.15 15.18 -1.32
C LEU A 175 2.34 16.25 -0.60
N ARG A 176 1.07 15.97 -0.31
CA ARG A 176 0.25 16.86 0.51
C ARG A 176 0.84 17.00 1.90
N GLY A 177 1.22 15.90 2.55
CA GLY A 177 1.88 15.95 3.87
C GLY A 177 3.19 16.75 3.84
N VAL A 178 4.00 16.59 2.78
CA VAL A 178 5.24 17.36 2.59
C VAL A 178 4.96 18.84 2.39
N LEU A 179 4.03 19.20 1.50
CA LEU A 179 3.70 20.61 1.23
C LEU A 179 3.07 21.30 2.44
N GLU A 180 2.22 20.61 3.21
CA GLU A 180 1.63 21.13 4.44
C GLU A 180 2.66 21.30 5.56
N SER A 181 3.78 20.56 5.55
CA SER A 181 4.88 20.70 6.52
C SER A 181 5.86 21.85 6.22
N ILE A 182 5.86 22.40 5.01
CA ILE A 182 6.66 23.58 4.65
C ILE A 182 6.04 24.80 5.32
N SER A 183 6.82 25.48 6.17
CA SER A 183 6.34 26.70 6.86
C SER A 183 5.99 27.80 5.86
N PRO A 184 4.78 28.36 5.90
CA PRO A 184 4.40 29.51 5.08
C PRO A 184 5.32 30.72 5.27
N THR A 185 5.93 30.88 6.44
CA THR A 185 6.85 32.01 6.74
C THR A 185 8.09 32.04 5.84
N LEU A 186 8.52 30.88 5.33
CA LEU A 186 9.64 30.84 4.37
C LEU A 186 9.23 31.40 3.00
N GLU A 187 8.01 31.15 2.58
CA GLU A 187 7.46 31.68 1.34
C GLU A 187 7.19 33.18 1.49
N ASP A 188 6.65 33.61 2.66
CA ASP A 188 6.39 35.02 2.99
C ASP A 188 7.70 35.84 3.02
N ALA A 189 8.74 35.34 3.71
CA ALA A 189 10.06 36.00 3.72
C ALA A 189 10.67 36.14 2.31
N ALA A 190 10.47 35.17 1.44
CA ALA A 190 10.92 35.26 0.05
C ALA A 190 10.14 36.30 -0.76
N PHE A 191 8.84 36.52 -0.45
CA PHE A 191 8.05 37.61 -1.03
C PHE A 191 8.52 38.98 -0.51
N ASP A 192 8.80 39.11 0.79
CA ASP A 192 9.27 40.36 1.41
C ASP A 192 10.64 40.78 0.84
N LEU A 193 11.47 39.79 0.43
CA LEU A 193 12.72 40.04 -0.29
C LEU A 193 12.54 40.37 -1.79
N GLY A 194 11.29 40.63 -2.23
CA GLY A 194 10.97 41.01 -3.61
C GLY A 194 10.88 39.83 -4.59
N GLY A 195 10.78 38.60 -4.10
CA GLY A 195 10.61 37.43 -4.94
C GLY A 195 9.25 37.41 -5.68
N SER A 196 9.26 37.22 -7.00
CA SER A 196 8.03 36.96 -7.73
C SER A 196 7.46 35.58 -7.36
N ARG A 197 6.14 35.38 -7.53
CA ARG A 197 5.46 34.09 -7.22
C ARG A 197 6.14 32.89 -7.86
N TRP A 198 6.58 33.04 -9.11
CA TRP A 198 7.32 31.99 -9.82
C TRP A 198 8.70 31.73 -9.22
N LYS A 199 9.43 32.80 -8.83
CA LYS A 199 10.73 32.66 -8.16
C LYS A 199 10.60 31.98 -6.79
N VAL A 200 9.58 32.35 -5.99
CA VAL A 200 9.31 31.70 -4.71
C VAL A 200 8.99 30.21 -4.90
N PHE A 201 8.14 29.88 -5.88
CA PHE A 201 7.88 28.47 -6.20
C PHE A 201 9.16 27.73 -6.59
N GLN A 202 9.98 28.26 -7.51
CA GLN A 202 11.19 27.59 -8.00
C GLN A 202 12.32 27.52 -6.96
N LYS A 203 12.47 28.53 -6.11
CA LYS A 203 13.63 28.66 -5.20
C LYS A 203 13.34 28.23 -3.77
N VAL A 204 12.07 28.17 -3.36
CA VAL A 204 11.65 27.80 -1.99
C VAL A 204 10.77 26.56 -2.01
N THR A 205 9.57 26.64 -2.58
CA THR A 205 8.58 25.56 -2.47
C THR A 205 9.04 24.29 -3.16
N LEU A 206 9.48 24.36 -4.41
CA LEU A 206 9.88 23.19 -5.19
C LEU A 206 11.13 22.50 -4.61
N PRO A 207 12.24 23.20 -4.27
CA PRO A 207 13.40 22.55 -3.66
C PRO A 207 13.08 21.86 -2.34
N LEU A 208 12.24 22.44 -1.51
CA LEU A 208 11.78 21.82 -0.25
C LEU A 208 10.86 20.62 -0.49
N ALA A 209 10.13 20.58 -1.61
CA ALA A 209 9.28 19.46 -1.99
C ALA A 209 10.04 18.32 -2.70
N ILE A 210 11.24 18.55 -3.28
CA ILE A 210 12.00 17.55 -4.05
C ILE A 210 12.18 16.21 -3.30
N PRO A 211 12.57 16.17 -2.01
CA PRO A 211 12.68 14.89 -1.30
C PRO A 211 11.37 14.14 -1.24
N GLY A 212 10.25 14.86 -1.07
CA GLY A 212 8.90 14.28 -1.11
C GLY A 212 8.53 13.75 -2.49
N ILE A 213 8.86 14.50 -3.55
CA ILE A 213 8.65 14.09 -4.94
C ILE A 213 9.45 12.83 -5.25
N ALA A 214 10.73 12.80 -4.88
CA ALA A 214 11.58 11.63 -5.05
C ALA A 214 11.03 10.41 -4.28
N SER A 215 10.59 10.61 -3.04
CA SER A 215 9.96 9.55 -2.25
C SER A 215 8.68 9.03 -2.92
N ALA A 216 7.81 9.91 -3.42
CA ALA A 216 6.58 9.53 -4.10
C ALA A 216 6.87 8.72 -5.38
N ILE A 217 7.83 9.15 -6.20
CA ILE A 217 8.24 8.41 -7.41
C ILE A 217 8.71 7.00 -7.04
N LEU A 218 9.57 6.86 -6.03
CA LEU A 218 10.10 5.56 -5.63
C LEU A 218 9.02 4.63 -5.05
N VAL A 219 8.09 5.18 -4.26
CA VAL A 219 6.94 4.42 -3.73
C VAL A 219 6.04 3.94 -4.88
N LEU A 220 5.67 4.83 -5.79
CA LEU A 220 4.82 4.47 -6.92
C LEU A 220 5.49 3.45 -7.85
N PHE A 221 6.80 3.55 -8.03
CA PHE A 221 7.54 2.55 -8.80
C PHE A 221 7.41 1.14 -8.18
N VAL A 222 7.60 1.01 -6.86
CA VAL A 222 7.45 -0.27 -6.16
C VAL A 222 6.01 -0.77 -6.20
N GLU A 223 5.01 0.10 -5.96
CA GLU A 223 3.59 -0.26 -6.04
C GLU A 223 3.20 -0.73 -7.46
N THR A 224 3.74 -0.09 -8.50
CA THR A 224 3.50 -0.48 -9.90
C THR A 224 4.11 -1.83 -10.24
N LEU A 225 5.34 -2.10 -9.79
CA LEU A 225 5.96 -3.42 -9.95
C LEU A 225 5.22 -4.51 -9.19
N ALA A 226 4.64 -4.17 -8.04
CA ALA A 226 3.85 -5.07 -7.22
C ALA A 226 2.42 -5.27 -7.74
N ASP A 227 1.99 -4.46 -8.71
CA ASP A 227 0.66 -4.56 -9.29
C ASP A 227 0.53 -5.84 -10.12
N PHE A 228 -0.52 -6.55 -9.83
CA PHE A 228 -0.90 -7.77 -10.52
C PHE A 228 -2.24 -7.62 -11.22
N GLY A 229 -3.19 -6.94 -10.57
CA GLY A 229 -4.58 -6.89 -11.00
C GLY A 229 -4.80 -6.14 -12.31
N ASN A 230 -4.25 -4.92 -12.45
CA ASN A 230 -4.37 -4.17 -13.70
C ASN A 230 -3.66 -4.87 -14.88
N PRO A 231 -2.41 -5.37 -14.73
CA PRO A 231 -1.75 -6.09 -15.79
C PRO A 231 -2.47 -7.38 -16.21
N LEU A 232 -3.04 -8.14 -15.28
CA LEU A 232 -3.76 -9.37 -15.62
C LEU A 232 -4.94 -9.10 -16.55
N ILE A 233 -5.65 -7.98 -16.34
CA ILE A 233 -6.82 -7.59 -17.14
C ILE A 233 -6.42 -6.91 -18.46
N LEU A 234 -5.42 -6.01 -18.44
CA LEU A 234 -5.16 -5.09 -19.55
C LEU A 234 -3.90 -5.39 -20.37
N ALA A 235 -2.89 -6.06 -19.79
CA ALA A 235 -1.61 -6.22 -20.48
C ALA A 235 -1.73 -7.12 -21.73
N GLY A 236 -2.35 -8.28 -21.58
CA GLY A 236 -2.47 -9.25 -22.66
C GLY A 236 -1.14 -9.88 -23.07
N SER A 237 -1.18 -10.78 -24.04
CA SER A 237 0.02 -11.52 -24.51
C SER A 237 1.02 -10.65 -25.29
N LYS A 238 0.55 -9.57 -25.92
CA LYS A 238 1.41 -8.68 -26.72
C LYS A 238 2.21 -7.68 -25.90
N PHE A 239 1.84 -7.47 -24.63
CA PHE A 239 2.54 -6.60 -23.71
C PHE A 239 2.75 -7.33 -22.37
N PRO A 240 3.61 -8.37 -22.34
CA PRO A 240 3.81 -9.18 -21.15
C PRO A 240 4.34 -8.34 -20.00
N ILE A 241 3.84 -8.62 -18.78
CA ILE A 241 4.28 -8.04 -17.51
C ILE A 241 4.76 -9.17 -16.60
N LEU A 242 5.88 -8.96 -15.91
CA LEU A 242 6.59 -10.05 -15.24
C LEU A 242 5.78 -10.67 -14.08
N SER A 243 5.00 -9.86 -13.34
CA SER A 243 4.13 -10.36 -12.27
C SER A 243 3.05 -11.33 -12.78
N VAL A 244 2.48 -11.03 -13.95
CA VAL A 244 1.49 -11.90 -14.63
C VAL A 244 2.17 -13.16 -15.18
N GLN A 245 3.38 -13.03 -15.73
CA GLN A 245 4.13 -14.20 -16.23
C GLN A 245 4.46 -15.18 -15.09
N ALA A 246 4.89 -14.68 -13.94
CA ALA A 246 5.15 -15.51 -12.77
C ALA A 246 3.87 -16.26 -12.32
N TYR A 247 2.73 -15.59 -12.34
CA TYR A 247 1.44 -16.22 -12.04
C TYR A 247 1.09 -17.31 -13.05
N LEU A 248 1.18 -17.04 -14.35
CA LEU A 248 0.84 -18.01 -15.40
C LEU A 248 1.76 -19.24 -15.38
N GLN A 249 3.05 -19.09 -15.04
CA GLN A 249 3.94 -20.23 -14.87
C GLN A 249 3.48 -21.15 -13.73
N ILE A 250 3.03 -20.59 -12.62
CA ILE A 250 2.63 -21.39 -11.44
C ILE A 250 1.24 -21.99 -11.61
N THR A 251 0.24 -21.17 -11.99
CA THR A 251 -1.16 -21.59 -12.01
C THR A 251 -1.59 -22.20 -13.33
N GLY A 252 -1.00 -21.76 -14.44
CA GLY A 252 -1.34 -22.25 -15.77
C GLY A 252 -0.45 -23.39 -16.25
N MET A 253 0.87 -23.29 -16.01
CA MET A 253 1.84 -24.29 -16.49
C MET A 253 2.31 -25.25 -15.41
N TYR A 254 1.94 -25.03 -14.15
CA TYR A 254 2.39 -25.80 -12.97
C TYR A 254 3.92 -25.86 -12.81
N ASP A 255 4.65 -24.85 -13.36
CA ASP A 255 6.11 -24.75 -13.31
C ASP A 255 6.53 -23.85 -12.16
N LEU A 256 6.60 -24.42 -10.95
CA LEU A 256 7.02 -23.71 -9.74
C LEU A 256 8.43 -23.12 -9.83
N PRO A 257 9.45 -23.84 -10.38
CA PRO A 257 10.80 -23.29 -10.51
C PRO A 257 10.89 -22.06 -11.42
N ARG A 258 10.23 -22.07 -12.58
CA ARG A 258 10.20 -20.88 -13.45
C ARG A 258 9.43 -19.74 -12.83
N GLY A 259 8.28 -20.03 -12.20
CA GLY A 259 7.52 -19.03 -11.45
C GLY A 259 8.34 -18.39 -10.34
N ALA A 260 9.10 -19.17 -9.57
CA ALA A 260 10.00 -18.68 -8.53
C ALA A 260 11.15 -17.83 -9.12
N ALA A 261 11.74 -18.23 -10.25
CA ALA A 261 12.78 -17.47 -10.92
C ALA A 261 12.28 -16.10 -11.41
N LEU A 262 11.09 -16.04 -12.00
CA LEU A 262 10.45 -14.78 -12.41
C LEU A 262 10.13 -13.88 -11.19
N ALA A 263 9.66 -14.47 -10.11
CA ALA A 263 9.44 -13.76 -8.84
C ALA A 263 10.75 -13.19 -8.27
N LEU A 264 11.84 -13.96 -8.31
CA LEU A 264 13.16 -13.49 -7.85
C LEU A 264 13.68 -12.33 -8.73
N ILE A 265 13.52 -12.42 -10.06
CA ILE A 265 13.90 -11.35 -10.99
C ILE A 265 13.09 -10.06 -10.69
N LEU A 266 11.80 -10.17 -10.39
CA LEU A 266 10.94 -9.04 -10.03
C LEU A 266 11.32 -8.44 -8.66
N LEU A 267 11.81 -9.27 -7.75
CA LEU A 267 12.22 -8.86 -6.40
C LEU A 267 13.44 -7.92 -6.42
N VAL A 268 14.41 -8.16 -7.33
CA VAL A 268 15.65 -7.38 -7.41
C VAL A 268 15.40 -5.88 -7.58
N PRO A 269 14.68 -5.39 -8.63
CA PRO A 269 14.43 -3.96 -8.80
C PRO A 269 13.58 -3.39 -7.64
N SER A 270 12.62 -4.14 -7.11
CA SER A 270 11.76 -3.70 -6.01
C SER A 270 12.56 -3.44 -4.73
N ILE A 271 13.41 -4.38 -4.34
CA ILE A 271 14.29 -4.23 -3.16
C ILE A 271 15.32 -3.11 -3.39
N SER A 272 15.91 -3.01 -4.59
CA SER A 272 16.89 -1.98 -4.91
C SER A 272 16.31 -0.58 -4.75
N VAL A 273 15.11 -0.35 -5.25
CA VAL A 273 14.40 0.93 -5.12
C VAL A 273 14.00 1.21 -3.67
N TYR A 274 13.56 0.20 -2.92
CA TYR A 274 13.27 0.34 -1.49
C TYR A 274 14.53 0.77 -0.69
N PHE A 275 15.68 0.17 -0.95
CA PHE A 275 16.93 0.59 -0.33
C PHE A 275 17.31 2.02 -0.72
N LEU A 276 17.16 2.40 -1.98
CA LEU A 276 17.38 3.75 -2.46
C LEU A 276 16.49 4.76 -1.70
N GLN A 277 15.21 4.45 -1.55
CA GLN A 277 14.26 5.28 -0.80
C GLN A 277 14.67 5.41 0.67
N LYS A 278 14.95 4.27 1.34
CA LYS A 278 15.24 4.25 2.78
C LYS A 278 16.54 4.96 3.14
N TYR A 279 17.60 4.78 2.32
CA TYR A 279 18.94 5.25 2.69
C TYR A 279 19.33 6.56 2.00
N TRP A 280 18.85 6.83 0.81
CA TRP A 280 19.24 8.03 0.07
C TRP A 280 18.25 9.19 0.27
N VAL A 281 16.96 8.94 0.12
CA VAL A 281 15.94 9.98 0.27
C VAL A 281 15.75 10.36 1.73
N ALA A 282 15.72 9.38 2.64
CA ALA A 282 15.52 9.62 4.07
C ALA A 282 16.67 10.43 4.74
N ARG A 283 17.88 10.43 4.17
CA ARG A 283 19.00 11.25 4.67
C ARG A 283 18.85 12.75 4.41
N LYS A 284 18.10 13.14 3.39
CA LYS A 284 17.83 14.55 3.04
C LYS A 284 16.61 15.08 3.81
N LYS A 285 16.57 14.90 5.13
CA LYS A 285 15.58 15.57 5.96
C LYS A 285 15.92 17.04 6.07
N TYR A 286 15.13 17.91 5.46
CA TYR A 286 15.14 19.30 5.84
C TYR A 286 14.48 19.41 7.23
N VAL A 287 15.25 19.87 8.22
CA VAL A 287 14.72 20.19 9.55
C VAL A 287 13.77 21.37 9.35
N THR A 288 12.47 21.12 9.46
CA THR A 288 11.50 22.20 9.59
C THR A 288 11.78 22.89 10.91
N VAL A 289 12.00 24.19 10.85
CA VAL A 289 12.14 25.02 12.05
C VAL A 289 10.93 24.79 12.94
N THR A 290 11.19 24.37 14.18
CA THR A 290 10.18 24.04 15.18
C THR A 290 9.26 25.23 15.46
N GLY A 291 8.02 25.14 15.04
CA GLY A 291 6.93 26.07 15.34
C GLY A 291 5.64 25.51 14.76
N LYS A 292 4.54 25.55 15.52
CA LYS A 292 3.23 25.31 14.94
C LYS A 292 3.05 26.26 13.76
N PRO A 293 2.69 25.78 12.54
CA PRO A 293 2.44 26.68 11.44
C PRO A 293 1.32 27.64 11.83
N THR A 294 1.66 28.88 12.11
CA THR A 294 0.67 29.95 12.17
C THR A 294 0.11 30.08 10.76
N ALA A 295 -1.19 29.93 10.63
CA ALA A 295 -1.89 30.05 9.37
C ALA A 295 -1.70 31.47 8.80
N SER A 296 -0.69 31.65 7.97
CA SER A 296 -0.56 32.83 7.15
C SER A 296 -0.99 32.45 5.73
N SER A 297 -1.85 33.25 5.17
CA SER A 297 -2.56 32.97 3.93
C SER A 297 -2.08 33.85 2.77
N LEU A 298 -0.77 34.03 2.61
CA LEU A 298 -0.32 34.66 1.38
C LEU A 298 -0.57 33.71 0.20
N LYS A 299 -1.34 34.20 -0.78
CA LYS A 299 -1.70 33.45 -1.98
C LYS A 299 -0.46 33.28 -2.84
N VAL A 300 0.17 32.13 -2.73
CA VAL A 300 1.42 31.78 -3.42
C VAL A 300 1.26 31.80 -4.96
N VAL A 301 0.00 31.76 -5.45
CA VAL A 301 -0.31 31.52 -6.86
C VAL A 301 -1.05 32.72 -7.46
N SER A 302 -0.75 33.09 -8.72
CA SER A 302 -1.49 34.14 -9.44
C SER A 302 -2.93 33.69 -9.74
N PRO A 303 -3.89 34.63 -9.89
CA PRO A 303 -5.28 34.25 -10.20
C PRO A 303 -5.41 33.40 -11.47
N ALA A 304 -4.64 33.70 -12.51
CA ALA A 304 -4.66 32.93 -13.75
C ALA A 304 -4.22 31.47 -13.53
N VAL A 305 -3.10 31.24 -12.83
CA VAL A 305 -2.60 29.90 -12.52
C VAL A 305 -3.57 29.16 -11.57
N LYS A 306 -4.18 29.86 -10.62
CA LYS A 306 -5.21 29.28 -9.74
C LYS A 306 -6.36 28.67 -10.53
N TRP A 307 -6.90 29.40 -11.52
CA TRP A 307 -8.03 28.90 -12.31
C TRP A 307 -7.64 27.80 -13.30
N ILE A 308 -6.40 27.83 -13.83
CA ILE A 308 -5.88 26.71 -14.63
C ILE A 308 -5.77 25.44 -13.77
N LEU A 309 -5.19 25.53 -12.58
CA LEU A 309 -5.09 24.41 -11.64
C LEU A 309 -6.47 23.88 -11.22
N PHE A 310 -7.42 24.79 -10.99
CA PHE A 310 -8.81 24.43 -10.70
C PHE A 310 -9.44 23.65 -11.86
N GLY A 311 -9.30 24.12 -13.10
CA GLY A 311 -9.79 23.43 -14.31
C GLY A 311 -9.17 22.04 -14.47
N LEU A 312 -7.86 21.90 -14.23
CA LEU A 312 -7.18 20.60 -14.25
C LEU A 312 -7.70 19.66 -13.14
N CYS A 313 -7.93 20.18 -11.94
CA CYS A 313 -8.53 19.39 -10.86
C CYS A 313 -9.96 18.95 -11.20
N ILE A 314 -10.78 19.81 -11.82
CA ILE A 314 -12.12 19.43 -12.32
C ILE A 314 -12.02 18.31 -13.34
N LEU A 315 -11.16 18.46 -14.35
CA LEU A 315 -10.98 17.46 -15.42
C LEU A 315 -10.59 16.09 -14.84
N LEU A 316 -9.57 16.05 -13.99
CA LEU A 316 -9.11 14.80 -13.38
C LEU A 316 -10.17 14.20 -12.45
N THR A 317 -10.87 15.04 -11.68
CA THR A 317 -11.99 14.61 -10.83
C THR A 317 -13.12 14.03 -11.67
N ALA A 318 -13.47 14.65 -12.80
CA ALA A 318 -14.48 14.13 -13.72
C ALA A 318 -14.08 12.77 -14.31
N ILE A 319 -12.80 12.59 -14.67
CA ILE A 319 -12.28 11.29 -15.14
C ILE A 319 -12.41 10.22 -14.07
N ILE A 320 -12.03 10.52 -12.84
CA ILE A 320 -12.14 9.58 -11.71
C ILE A 320 -13.60 9.23 -11.47
N LEU A 321 -14.47 10.22 -11.39
CA LEU A 321 -15.90 9.99 -11.19
C LEU A 321 -16.51 9.18 -12.33
N LEU A 322 -16.13 9.44 -13.58
CA LEU A 322 -16.58 8.66 -14.74
C LEU A 322 -16.25 7.17 -14.57
N ILE A 323 -15.03 6.83 -14.11
CA ILE A 323 -14.61 5.47 -13.84
C ILE A 323 -15.55 4.81 -12.81
N TYR A 324 -15.81 5.47 -11.69
CA TYR A 324 -16.64 4.89 -10.62
C TYR A 324 -18.13 4.84 -10.97
N ILE A 325 -18.65 5.85 -11.69
CA ILE A 325 -20.01 5.87 -12.21
C ILE A 325 -20.20 4.73 -13.23
N THR A 326 -19.19 4.46 -14.07
CA THR A 326 -19.23 3.34 -15.03
C THR A 326 -19.36 1.99 -14.31
N ILE A 327 -18.61 1.78 -13.24
CA ILE A 327 -18.71 0.57 -12.44
C ILE A 327 -20.08 0.47 -11.76
N LEU A 328 -20.55 1.57 -11.17
CA LEU A 328 -21.87 1.60 -10.54
C LEU A 328 -22.97 1.30 -11.55
N TRP A 329 -22.94 1.93 -12.73
CA TRP A 329 -23.90 1.64 -13.79
C TRP A 329 -23.78 0.20 -14.27
N GLY A 330 -22.56 -0.29 -14.51
CA GLY A 330 -22.31 -1.67 -14.93
C GLY A 330 -22.88 -2.71 -13.97
N ALA A 331 -22.95 -2.41 -12.67
CA ALA A 331 -23.57 -3.28 -11.68
C ALA A 331 -25.09 -3.43 -11.86
N PHE A 332 -25.74 -2.46 -12.50
CA PHE A 332 -27.18 -2.47 -12.77
C PHE A 332 -27.51 -2.74 -14.25
N ALA A 333 -26.57 -2.64 -15.17
CA ALA A 333 -26.82 -2.92 -16.59
C ALA A 333 -26.92 -4.42 -16.84
N LYS A 334 -27.97 -4.87 -17.52
CA LYS A 334 -28.25 -6.30 -17.75
C LYS A 334 -27.14 -6.99 -18.54
N VAL A 335 -26.68 -6.39 -19.64
CA VAL A 335 -25.52 -6.82 -20.42
C VAL A 335 -24.80 -5.59 -20.92
N TRP A 336 -23.64 -5.28 -20.35
CA TRP A 336 -22.87 -4.09 -20.70
C TRP A 336 -22.56 -4.02 -22.20
N GLY A 337 -22.86 -2.88 -22.80
CA GLY A 337 -22.61 -2.61 -24.23
C GLY A 337 -23.64 -3.20 -25.20
N PHE A 338 -24.63 -3.96 -24.72
CA PHE A 338 -25.69 -4.55 -25.55
C PHE A 338 -27.10 -4.25 -25.03
N ASP A 339 -27.35 -4.49 -23.76
CA ASP A 339 -28.64 -4.28 -23.11
C ASP A 339 -28.41 -3.51 -21.79
N ASN A 340 -28.61 -2.20 -21.87
CA ASN A 340 -28.43 -1.28 -20.75
C ASN A 340 -29.69 -1.16 -19.85
N SER A 341 -30.71 -2.00 -20.05
CA SER A 341 -31.86 -2.06 -19.16
C SER A 341 -31.41 -2.40 -17.73
N LEU A 342 -32.06 -1.76 -16.75
CA LEU A 342 -31.69 -1.92 -15.34
C LEU A 342 -32.10 -3.30 -14.81
N THR A 343 -31.19 -3.92 -14.06
CA THR A 343 -31.41 -5.20 -13.42
C THR A 343 -30.74 -5.28 -12.04
N THR A 344 -31.31 -6.05 -11.15
CA THR A 344 -30.70 -6.39 -9.86
C THR A 344 -30.11 -7.82 -9.83
N LYS A 345 -30.17 -8.55 -10.95
CA LYS A 345 -29.71 -9.95 -11.04
C LYS A 345 -28.25 -10.14 -10.65
N HIS A 346 -27.39 -9.17 -10.93
CA HIS A 346 -25.98 -9.21 -10.55
C HIS A 346 -25.80 -9.17 -9.02
N PHE A 347 -26.60 -8.35 -8.33
CA PHE A 347 -26.59 -8.32 -6.86
C PHE A 347 -27.19 -9.61 -6.28
N GLN A 348 -28.27 -10.12 -6.87
CA GLN A 348 -28.83 -11.43 -6.48
C GLN A 348 -27.78 -12.54 -6.61
N TYR A 349 -26.98 -12.54 -7.68
CA TYR A 349 -25.87 -13.49 -7.86
C TYR A 349 -24.82 -13.35 -6.75
N VAL A 350 -24.44 -12.13 -6.37
CA VAL A 350 -23.49 -11.91 -5.26
C VAL A 350 -24.02 -12.44 -3.96
N PHE A 351 -25.29 -12.19 -3.63
CA PHE A 351 -25.90 -12.64 -2.36
C PHE A 351 -26.33 -14.09 -2.34
N SER A 352 -26.38 -14.78 -3.48
CA SER A 352 -26.64 -16.23 -3.56
C SER A 352 -25.34 -17.02 -3.69
N VAL A 353 -24.77 -17.06 -4.89
CA VAL A 353 -23.59 -17.88 -5.22
C VAL A 353 -22.30 -17.23 -4.66
N GLY A 354 -22.21 -15.91 -4.70
CA GLY A 354 -21.01 -15.16 -4.32
C GLY A 354 -20.89 -14.84 -2.84
N PHE A 355 -21.93 -15.10 -2.03
CA PHE A 355 -22.00 -14.65 -0.63
C PHE A 355 -20.86 -15.20 0.24
N LYS A 356 -20.43 -16.41 -0.05
CA LYS A 356 -19.29 -17.02 0.63
C LYS A 356 -18.01 -16.19 0.49
N ALA A 357 -17.72 -15.65 -0.71
CA ALA A 357 -16.55 -14.80 -0.90
C ALA A 357 -16.66 -13.48 -0.12
N VAL A 358 -17.87 -12.94 0.05
CA VAL A 358 -18.11 -11.74 0.88
C VAL A 358 -17.80 -12.04 2.35
N THR A 359 -18.36 -13.12 2.90
CA THR A 359 -18.17 -13.53 4.30
C THR A 359 -16.72 -13.91 4.59
N ASP A 360 -16.08 -14.69 3.70
CA ASP A 360 -14.68 -15.09 3.85
C ASP A 360 -13.75 -13.86 3.85
N THR A 361 -13.96 -12.90 2.94
CA THR A 361 -13.15 -11.67 2.88
C THR A 361 -13.31 -10.85 4.16
N LEU A 362 -14.55 -10.66 4.62
CA LEU A 362 -14.82 -9.94 5.87
C LEU A 362 -14.18 -10.61 7.08
N LEU A 363 -14.34 -11.91 7.20
CA LEU A 363 -13.79 -12.69 8.31
C LEU A 363 -12.27 -12.61 8.34
N ILE A 364 -11.61 -12.79 7.18
CA ILE A 364 -10.15 -12.74 7.07
C ILE A 364 -9.65 -11.32 7.37
N ALA A 365 -10.27 -10.28 6.81
CA ALA A 365 -9.88 -8.91 7.07
C ALA A 365 -10.13 -8.50 8.53
N ALA A 366 -11.29 -8.86 9.10
CA ALA A 366 -11.64 -8.53 10.48
C ALA A 366 -10.76 -9.24 11.51
N THR A 367 -10.25 -10.44 11.20
CA THR A 367 -9.34 -11.18 12.09
C THR A 367 -7.89 -10.76 11.93
N SER A 368 -7.41 -10.61 10.69
CA SER A 368 -6.00 -10.27 10.42
C SER A 368 -5.65 -8.83 10.79
N THR A 369 -6.56 -7.87 10.59
CA THR A 369 -6.29 -6.45 10.79
C THR A 369 -5.97 -6.09 12.25
N PRO A 370 -6.77 -6.46 13.26
CA PRO A 370 -6.43 -6.18 14.66
C PRO A 370 -5.13 -6.86 15.08
N LEU A 371 -4.88 -8.09 14.64
CA LEU A 371 -3.65 -8.82 14.94
C LEU A 371 -2.42 -8.13 14.34
N ALA A 372 -2.50 -7.70 13.08
CA ALA A 372 -1.45 -6.92 12.43
C ALA A 372 -1.21 -5.58 13.14
N GLY A 373 -2.28 -4.89 13.54
CA GLY A 373 -2.20 -3.63 14.26
C GLY A 373 -1.55 -3.78 15.63
N ILE A 374 -1.98 -4.75 16.44
CA ILE A 374 -1.42 -5.02 17.76
C ILE A 374 0.07 -5.41 17.64
N LEU A 375 0.38 -6.38 16.77
CA LEU A 375 1.76 -6.82 16.56
C LEU A 375 2.65 -5.67 16.05
N GLY A 376 2.14 -4.84 15.15
CA GLY A 376 2.82 -3.65 14.64
C GLY A 376 3.11 -2.62 15.74
N MET A 377 2.15 -2.35 16.64
CA MET A 377 2.36 -1.45 17.78
C MET A 377 3.34 -2.00 18.80
N ILE A 378 3.31 -3.31 19.08
CA ILE A 378 4.29 -3.95 19.98
C ILE A 378 5.69 -3.80 19.39
N ILE A 379 5.88 -4.09 18.09
CA ILE A 379 7.18 -3.91 17.44
C ILE A 379 7.62 -2.45 17.46
N ALA A 380 6.71 -1.50 17.19
CA ALA A 380 7.01 -0.07 17.24
C ALA A 380 7.48 0.35 18.65
N PHE A 381 6.80 -0.10 19.70
CA PHE A 381 7.19 0.15 21.08
C PHE A 381 8.57 -0.43 21.40
N LEU A 382 8.82 -1.69 21.05
CA LEU A 382 10.11 -2.33 21.26
C LEU A 382 11.25 -1.58 20.53
N VAL A 383 11.02 -1.22 19.27
CA VAL A 383 11.99 -0.53 18.43
C VAL A 383 12.27 0.89 18.91
N VAL A 384 11.29 1.63 19.44
CA VAL A 384 11.50 3.03 19.87
C VAL A 384 11.96 3.12 21.33
N ARG A 385 11.34 2.37 22.24
CA ARG A 385 11.52 2.52 23.70
C ARG A 385 12.48 1.53 24.33
N LYS A 386 12.73 0.37 23.72
CA LYS A 386 13.60 -0.63 24.32
C LYS A 386 14.97 -0.69 23.64
N LYS A 387 16.00 -1.05 24.41
CA LYS A 387 17.35 -1.28 23.90
C LYS A 387 17.62 -2.79 23.98
N PHE A 388 17.82 -3.43 22.83
CA PHE A 388 18.14 -4.85 22.74
C PHE A 388 18.95 -5.15 21.48
N PRO A 389 19.80 -6.20 21.50
CA PRO A 389 20.55 -6.61 20.33
C PRO A 389 19.61 -7.15 19.26
N GLY A 390 19.88 -6.76 18.00
CA GLY A 390 19.01 -7.16 16.87
C GLY A 390 17.81 -6.25 16.63
N LYS A 391 17.61 -5.19 17.41
CA LYS A 391 16.55 -4.20 17.23
C LYS A 391 16.41 -3.70 15.78
N ASN A 392 17.53 -3.32 15.15
CA ASN A 392 17.56 -2.84 13.76
C ASN A 392 17.22 -3.97 12.76
N ILE A 393 17.56 -5.22 13.09
CA ILE A 393 17.19 -6.39 12.28
C ILE A 393 15.69 -6.63 12.37
N MET A 394 15.11 -6.54 13.57
CA MET A 394 13.67 -6.66 13.78
C MET A 394 12.90 -5.59 12.97
N GLU A 395 13.31 -4.31 13.07
CA GLU A 395 12.73 -3.22 12.30
C GLU A 395 12.88 -3.45 10.79
N PHE A 396 14.07 -3.83 10.35
CA PHE A 396 14.32 -4.09 8.93
C PHE A 396 13.48 -5.24 8.40
N THR A 397 13.49 -6.39 9.09
CA THR A 397 12.75 -7.59 8.65
C THR A 397 11.24 -7.34 8.62
N SER A 398 10.72 -6.67 9.65
CA SER A 398 9.30 -6.34 9.69
C SER A 398 8.86 -5.38 8.58
N MET A 399 9.76 -4.49 8.11
CA MET A 399 9.49 -3.57 7.01
C MET A 399 9.69 -4.19 5.63
N LEU A 400 10.31 -5.36 5.53
CA LEU A 400 10.65 -6.02 4.27
C LEU A 400 9.40 -6.32 3.42
N SER A 401 8.26 -6.59 4.08
CA SER A 401 6.99 -6.85 3.40
C SER A 401 6.48 -5.70 2.52
N PHE A 402 6.93 -4.46 2.75
CA PHE A 402 6.63 -3.34 1.86
C PHE A 402 7.47 -3.33 0.59
N ALA A 403 8.72 -3.81 0.70
CA ALA A 403 9.64 -3.84 -0.44
C ALA A 403 9.35 -4.99 -1.41
N VAL A 404 8.67 -6.03 -0.91
CA VAL A 404 8.45 -7.27 -1.66
C VAL A 404 7.10 -7.23 -2.38
N PRO A 405 7.07 -7.44 -3.71
CA PRO A 405 5.82 -7.57 -4.46
C PRO A 405 4.92 -8.67 -3.91
N GLY A 406 3.60 -8.43 -3.92
CA GLY A 406 2.63 -9.40 -3.41
C GLY A 406 2.69 -10.76 -4.08
N THR A 407 2.93 -10.78 -5.37
CA THR A 407 3.13 -12.02 -6.15
C THR A 407 4.29 -12.84 -5.62
N VAL A 408 5.42 -12.21 -5.29
CA VAL A 408 6.60 -12.88 -4.72
C VAL A 408 6.27 -13.48 -3.34
N ILE A 409 5.54 -12.74 -2.50
CA ILE A 409 5.11 -13.24 -1.19
C ILE A 409 4.15 -14.43 -1.36
N GLY A 410 3.14 -14.32 -2.23
CA GLY A 410 2.18 -15.40 -2.48
C GLY A 410 2.86 -16.68 -2.96
N ILE A 411 3.78 -16.55 -3.93
CA ILE A 411 4.60 -17.66 -4.42
C ILE A 411 5.45 -18.27 -3.29
N GLY A 412 6.11 -17.40 -2.49
CA GLY A 412 6.91 -17.85 -1.35
C GLY A 412 6.10 -18.61 -0.30
N TYR A 413 4.86 -18.18 -0.04
CA TYR A 413 3.96 -18.88 0.88
C TYR A 413 3.55 -20.27 0.36
N ILE A 414 3.23 -20.41 -0.92
CA ILE A 414 2.99 -21.73 -1.52
C ILE A 414 4.23 -22.61 -1.37
N LEU A 415 5.39 -22.11 -1.79
CA LEU A 415 6.63 -22.89 -1.75
C LEU A 415 7.08 -23.24 -0.32
N GLY A 416 6.77 -22.39 0.65
CA GLY A 416 7.16 -22.58 2.04
C GLY A 416 6.21 -23.45 2.85
N PHE A 417 4.90 -23.38 2.55
CA PHE A 417 3.86 -23.94 3.41
C PHE A 417 2.95 -24.97 2.70
N ASN A 418 3.43 -25.56 1.61
CA ASN A 418 2.73 -26.64 0.91
C ASN A 418 3.25 -28.04 1.28
N SER A 419 4.24 -28.13 2.16
CA SER A 419 4.87 -29.38 2.56
C SER A 419 5.26 -29.37 4.04
N PRO A 420 5.46 -30.54 4.69
CA PRO A 420 5.99 -30.61 6.06
C PRO A 420 7.25 -29.78 6.25
N PRO A 421 7.50 -29.23 7.46
CA PRO A 421 6.77 -29.50 8.71
C PRO A 421 5.48 -28.68 8.92
N LEU A 422 5.25 -27.62 8.15
CA LEU A 422 4.13 -26.69 8.36
C LEU A 422 3.28 -26.58 7.09
N VAL A 423 2.23 -27.42 6.98
CA VAL A 423 1.32 -27.42 5.84
C VAL A 423 0.14 -26.49 6.11
N LEU A 424 0.13 -25.33 5.48
CA LEU A 424 -0.92 -24.32 5.64
C LEU A 424 -1.72 -24.05 4.35
N THR A 425 -1.25 -24.52 3.21
CA THR A 425 -1.89 -24.27 1.90
C THR A 425 -3.36 -24.74 1.92
N GLY A 426 -4.26 -23.89 1.38
CA GLY A 426 -5.70 -24.18 1.35
C GLY A 426 -6.44 -23.92 2.65
N THR A 427 -5.77 -23.49 3.72
CA THR A 427 -6.39 -23.21 5.02
C THR A 427 -6.74 -21.72 5.18
N PHE A 428 -7.66 -21.43 6.10
CA PHE A 428 -7.95 -20.07 6.56
C PHE A 428 -6.71 -19.37 7.15
N LEU A 429 -5.89 -20.15 7.84
CA LEU A 429 -4.73 -19.63 8.59
C LEU A 429 -3.66 -19.04 7.67
N ILE A 430 -3.42 -19.62 6.49
CA ILE A 430 -2.40 -19.07 5.56
C ILE A 430 -2.77 -17.67 5.08
N LEU A 431 -4.07 -17.41 4.83
CA LEU A 431 -4.57 -16.10 4.41
C LEU A 431 -4.43 -15.07 5.53
N ILE A 432 -4.82 -15.44 6.76
CA ILE A 432 -4.66 -14.56 7.93
C ILE A 432 -3.19 -14.22 8.17
N LEU A 433 -2.31 -15.22 8.21
CA LEU A 433 -0.88 -15.02 8.44
C LEU A 433 -0.24 -14.17 7.33
N ASN A 434 -0.61 -14.43 6.07
CA ASN A 434 -0.16 -13.60 4.96
C ASN A 434 -0.58 -12.14 5.16
N PHE A 435 -1.83 -11.87 5.53
CA PHE A 435 -2.32 -10.50 5.71
C PHE A 435 -1.71 -9.82 6.94
N ILE A 436 -1.52 -10.54 8.06
CA ILE A 436 -0.84 -10.01 9.24
C ILE A 436 0.56 -9.53 8.85
N PHE A 437 1.42 -10.43 8.33
CA PHE A 437 2.83 -10.11 8.07
C PHE A 437 3.02 -9.19 6.87
N ARG A 438 2.06 -9.14 5.93
CA ARG A 438 2.09 -8.19 4.84
C ARG A 438 1.74 -6.76 5.25
N TYR A 439 0.81 -6.59 6.20
CA TYR A 439 0.32 -5.25 6.57
C TYR A 439 0.84 -4.76 7.92
N ILE A 440 1.60 -5.57 8.64
CA ILE A 440 2.28 -5.18 9.89
C ILE A 440 3.14 -3.91 9.76
N PRO A 441 3.85 -3.61 8.62
CA PRO A 441 4.63 -2.40 8.48
C PRO A 441 3.84 -1.11 8.68
N VAL A 442 2.55 -1.11 8.34
CA VAL A 442 1.66 0.06 8.52
C VAL A 442 1.50 0.40 9.99
N GLY A 443 1.20 -0.62 10.81
CA GLY A 443 1.10 -0.47 12.27
C GLY A 443 2.42 0.01 12.88
N ILE A 444 3.55 -0.54 12.42
CA ILE A 444 4.87 -0.15 12.88
C ILE A 444 5.16 1.32 12.55
N GLN A 445 4.94 1.74 11.30
CA GLN A 445 5.20 3.12 10.88
C GLN A 445 4.35 4.13 11.67
N SER A 446 3.05 3.83 11.84
CA SER A 446 2.14 4.66 12.62
C SER A 446 2.57 4.73 14.09
N GLY A 447 2.92 3.59 14.68
CA GLY A 447 3.39 3.52 16.07
C GLY A 447 4.73 4.22 16.29
N VAL A 448 5.70 4.02 15.40
CA VAL A 448 7.01 4.70 15.45
C VAL A 448 6.84 6.22 15.29
N ALA A 449 5.98 6.67 14.39
CA ALA A 449 5.74 8.09 14.18
C ALA A 449 5.22 8.78 15.44
N ILE A 450 4.21 8.20 16.10
CA ILE A 450 3.64 8.79 17.32
C ILE A 450 4.62 8.69 18.49
N LEU A 451 5.28 7.54 18.70
CA LEU A 451 6.22 7.36 19.80
C LEU A 451 7.43 8.28 19.72
N ARG A 452 7.84 8.68 18.50
CA ARG A 452 8.93 9.67 18.32
C ARG A 452 8.48 11.11 18.58
N GLN A 453 7.16 11.39 18.53
CA GLN A 453 6.59 12.71 18.85
C GLN A 453 6.35 12.88 20.35
N VAL A 454 6.14 11.78 21.08
CA VAL A 454 5.97 11.79 22.54
C VAL A 454 7.34 11.91 23.20
N ASP A 455 7.53 12.98 23.98
CA ASP A 455 8.77 13.21 24.71
C ASP A 455 8.98 12.09 25.76
N PRO A 456 10.15 11.42 25.75
CA PRO A 456 10.48 10.41 26.75
C PRO A 456 10.39 10.90 28.19
N SER A 457 10.61 12.20 28.44
CA SER A 457 10.52 12.81 29.76
C SER A 457 9.15 12.61 30.45
N ILE A 458 8.08 12.43 29.66
CA ILE A 458 6.74 12.16 30.22
C ILE A 458 6.71 10.78 30.90
N GLU A 459 7.36 9.79 30.28
CA GLU A 459 7.48 8.43 30.84
C GLU A 459 8.46 8.41 32.02
N GLU A 460 9.56 9.16 31.94
CA GLU A 460 10.56 9.31 33.01
C GLU A 460 9.93 9.99 34.24
N ALA A 461 9.19 11.07 34.07
CA ALA A 461 8.50 11.74 35.17
C ALA A 461 7.48 10.84 35.88
N ALA A 462 6.80 9.96 35.16
CA ALA A 462 5.89 9.00 35.79
C ALA A 462 6.64 7.99 36.65
N ILE A 463 7.83 7.52 36.21
CA ILE A 463 8.67 6.61 36.97
C ILE A 463 9.23 7.31 38.20
N ASP A 464 9.65 8.56 38.11
CA ASP A 464 10.15 9.38 39.22
C ASP A 464 9.06 9.61 40.29
N LEU A 465 7.79 9.65 39.87
CA LEU A 465 6.62 9.69 40.75
C LEU A 465 6.23 8.31 41.34
N GLY A 466 7.04 7.27 41.12
CA GLY A 466 6.84 5.93 41.67
C GLY A 466 5.97 4.99 40.82
N ALA A 467 5.61 5.39 39.60
CA ALA A 467 4.89 4.48 38.71
C ALA A 467 5.81 3.37 38.18
N ASP A 468 5.31 2.12 38.18
CA ASP A 468 6.02 1.04 37.53
C ASP A 468 5.92 1.12 35.99
N SER A 469 6.76 0.35 35.29
CA SER A 469 6.76 0.33 33.82
C SER A 469 5.43 -0.11 33.21
N GLN A 470 4.66 -0.97 33.89
CA GLN A 470 3.37 -1.45 33.38
C GLN A 470 2.29 -0.38 33.53
N TYR A 471 2.29 0.33 34.65
CA TYR A 471 1.38 1.43 34.89
C TYR A 471 1.65 2.58 33.90
N THR A 472 2.92 2.98 33.73
CA THR A 472 3.36 3.99 32.77
C THR A 472 2.92 3.62 31.35
N PHE A 473 3.16 2.37 30.93
CA PHE A 473 2.72 1.91 29.61
C PHE A 473 1.19 1.99 29.45
N LYS A 474 0.43 1.44 30.41
CA LYS A 474 -1.04 1.37 30.30
C LYS A 474 -1.71 2.74 30.40
N ARG A 475 -1.20 3.63 31.25
CA ARG A 475 -1.85 4.92 31.57
C ARG A 475 -1.34 6.11 30.76
N ILE A 476 -0.12 6.01 30.19
CA ILE A 476 0.51 7.12 29.46
C ILE A 476 0.77 6.71 28.02
N THR A 477 1.64 5.73 27.79
CA THR A 477 2.12 5.40 26.43
C THR A 477 1.01 4.84 25.55
N LEU A 478 0.24 3.87 26.05
CA LEU A 478 -0.83 3.22 25.27
C LEU A 478 -1.95 4.19 24.86
N PRO A 479 -2.50 5.07 25.75
CA PRO A 479 -3.48 6.05 25.35
C PRO A 479 -2.99 7.03 24.28
N LEU A 480 -1.74 7.44 24.35
CA LEU A 480 -1.14 8.32 23.33
C LEU A 480 -0.98 7.61 21.97
N MET A 481 -0.84 6.29 21.96
CA MET A 481 -0.73 5.50 20.74
C MET A 481 -2.09 5.16 20.09
N ILE A 482 -3.20 5.26 20.79
CA ILE A 482 -4.54 4.88 20.32
C ILE A 482 -4.91 5.52 18.97
N PRO A 483 -4.73 6.84 18.72
CA PRO A 483 -5.08 7.44 17.43
C PRO A 483 -4.28 6.86 16.27
N ALA A 484 -2.98 6.58 16.48
CA ALA A 484 -2.12 5.97 15.48
C ALA A 484 -2.51 4.51 15.21
N PHE A 485 -2.90 3.77 16.26
CA PHE A 485 -3.40 2.41 16.15
C PHE A 485 -4.65 2.35 15.26
N PHE A 486 -5.67 3.16 15.53
CA PHE A 486 -6.89 3.18 14.72
C PHE A 486 -6.65 3.66 13.28
N SER A 487 -5.75 4.63 13.07
CA SER A 487 -5.34 5.04 11.72
C SER A 487 -4.67 3.88 10.96
N GLY A 488 -3.79 3.15 11.62
CA GLY A 488 -3.16 1.95 11.08
C GLY A 488 -4.17 0.83 10.80
N LEU A 489 -5.16 0.63 11.69
CA LEU A 489 -6.23 -0.34 11.49
C LEU A 489 -7.06 -0.04 10.24
N ILE A 490 -7.50 1.21 10.05
CA ILE A 490 -8.27 1.61 8.86
C ILE A 490 -7.48 1.27 7.60
N TYR A 491 -6.23 1.67 7.52
CA TYR A 491 -5.41 1.40 6.34
C TYR A 491 -5.18 -0.10 6.12
N SER A 492 -4.84 -0.85 7.16
CA SER A 492 -4.62 -2.31 7.07
C SER A 492 -5.90 -3.04 6.67
N PHE A 493 -7.06 -2.63 7.19
CA PHE A 493 -8.35 -3.19 6.81
C PHE A 493 -8.66 -2.95 5.33
N VAL A 494 -8.51 -1.72 4.85
CA VAL A 494 -8.71 -1.37 3.44
C VAL A 494 -7.81 -2.23 2.55
N ARG A 495 -6.53 -2.34 2.90
CA ARG A 495 -5.54 -3.15 2.14
C ARG A 495 -5.85 -4.64 2.20
N ALA A 496 -6.33 -5.16 3.32
CA ALA A 496 -6.76 -6.57 3.45
C ALA A 496 -8.00 -6.86 2.57
N MET A 497 -9.00 -5.97 2.60
CA MET A 497 -10.21 -6.10 1.78
C MET A 497 -9.93 -6.00 0.27
N THR A 498 -8.91 -5.23 -0.14
CA THR A 498 -8.57 -5.01 -1.55
C THR A 498 -7.42 -5.87 -2.04
N ALA A 499 -6.89 -6.77 -1.20
CA ALA A 499 -5.74 -7.61 -1.52
C ALA A 499 -6.04 -8.60 -2.64
N ILE A 500 -5.15 -8.68 -3.64
CA ILE A 500 -5.22 -9.68 -4.71
C ILE A 500 -3.87 -10.32 -5.00
N SER A 501 -2.78 -9.55 -5.09
CA SER A 501 -1.51 -10.00 -5.65
C SER A 501 -0.84 -11.17 -4.94
N ALA A 502 -0.97 -11.29 -3.61
CA ALA A 502 -0.55 -12.47 -2.86
C ALA A 502 -1.70 -13.47 -2.69
N ALA A 503 -2.90 -12.95 -2.45
CA ALA A 503 -4.08 -13.74 -2.12
C ALA A 503 -4.50 -14.70 -3.23
N ILE A 504 -4.35 -14.31 -4.50
CA ILE A 504 -4.73 -15.15 -5.66
C ILE A 504 -4.00 -16.50 -5.70
N PHE A 505 -2.81 -16.57 -5.09
CA PHE A 505 -2.05 -17.82 -4.96
C PHE A 505 -2.50 -18.67 -3.77
N LEU A 506 -3.16 -18.08 -2.77
CA LEU A 506 -3.43 -18.70 -1.47
C LEU A 506 -4.89 -19.10 -1.27
N VAL A 507 -5.80 -18.58 -2.09
CA VAL A 507 -7.22 -18.97 -2.06
C VAL A 507 -7.41 -20.43 -2.43
N SER A 508 -8.53 -20.98 -1.97
CA SER A 508 -8.93 -22.36 -2.26
C SER A 508 -10.44 -22.44 -2.47
N ALA A 509 -10.94 -23.59 -2.88
CA ALA A 509 -12.39 -23.81 -2.97
C ALA A 509 -13.11 -23.59 -1.63
N LYS A 510 -12.42 -23.85 -0.50
CA LYS A 510 -12.95 -23.68 0.85
C LYS A 510 -12.88 -22.23 1.34
N TRP A 511 -11.88 -21.46 0.93
CA TRP A 511 -11.63 -20.08 1.35
C TRP A 511 -11.36 -19.20 0.13
N ASN A 512 -12.30 -18.33 -0.19
CA ASN A 512 -12.22 -17.45 -1.35
C ASN A 512 -12.34 -15.98 -0.95
N LEU A 513 -11.86 -15.08 -1.82
CA LEU A 513 -11.90 -13.65 -1.59
C LEU A 513 -12.71 -12.94 -2.66
N MET A 514 -13.40 -11.85 -2.28
CA MET A 514 -14.15 -11.01 -3.22
C MET A 514 -13.28 -10.50 -4.36
N THR A 515 -12.04 -10.10 -4.09
CA THR A 515 -11.11 -9.61 -5.11
C THR A 515 -10.77 -10.67 -6.14
N VAL A 516 -10.58 -11.91 -5.72
CA VAL A 516 -10.34 -13.06 -6.63
C VAL A 516 -11.62 -13.41 -7.38
N GLN A 517 -12.77 -13.36 -6.73
CA GLN A 517 -14.05 -13.59 -7.38
C GLN A 517 -14.36 -12.52 -8.45
N ILE A 518 -14.09 -11.24 -8.16
CA ILE A 518 -14.23 -10.16 -9.15
C ILE A 518 -13.35 -10.46 -10.37
N MET A 519 -12.08 -10.82 -10.16
CA MET A 519 -11.16 -11.16 -11.23
C MET A 519 -11.68 -12.31 -12.10
N SER A 520 -12.16 -13.38 -11.46
CA SER A 520 -12.76 -14.53 -12.15
C SER A 520 -13.99 -14.14 -12.99
N GLN A 521 -14.84 -13.23 -12.49
CA GLN A 521 -15.98 -12.73 -13.26
C GLN A 521 -15.53 -11.87 -14.45
N VAL A 522 -14.48 -11.06 -14.30
CA VAL A 522 -13.89 -10.28 -15.41
C VAL A 522 -13.32 -11.20 -16.49
N GLU A 523 -12.52 -12.20 -16.10
CA GLU A 523 -11.96 -13.19 -17.03
C GLU A 523 -13.05 -13.99 -17.77
N SER A 524 -14.17 -14.26 -17.09
CA SER A 524 -15.35 -14.91 -17.69
C SER A 524 -16.22 -13.97 -18.54
N GLY A 525 -15.83 -12.70 -18.70
CA GLY A 525 -16.61 -11.70 -19.45
C GLY A 525 -17.88 -11.21 -18.75
N ARG A 526 -18.12 -11.57 -17.49
CA ARG A 526 -19.30 -11.20 -16.70
C ARG A 526 -19.11 -9.87 -15.99
N LEU A 527 -18.91 -8.79 -16.77
CA LEU A 527 -18.59 -7.46 -16.24
C LEU A 527 -19.65 -6.90 -15.27
N GLY A 528 -20.93 -7.22 -15.47
CA GLY A 528 -22.00 -6.81 -14.56
C GLY A 528 -21.87 -7.42 -13.17
N ALA A 529 -21.59 -8.72 -13.08
CA ALA A 529 -21.35 -9.40 -11.80
C ALA A 529 -20.06 -8.89 -11.12
N ALA A 530 -18.98 -8.70 -11.89
CA ALA A 530 -17.74 -8.11 -11.38
C ALA A 530 -17.96 -6.71 -10.82
N SER A 531 -18.77 -5.88 -11.51
CA SER A 531 -19.15 -4.54 -11.06
C SER A 531 -19.97 -4.59 -9.77
N ALA A 532 -20.96 -5.50 -9.66
CA ALA A 532 -21.77 -5.64 -8.45
C ALA A 532 -20.92 -6.05 -7.23
N PHE A 533 -20.01 -7.02 -7.38
CA PHE A 533 -19.03 -7.35 -6.32
C PHE A 533 -18.18 -6.16 -5.93
N SER A 534 -17.71 -5.37 -6.92
CA SER A 534 -16.88 -4.19 -6.67
C SER A 534 -17.62 -3.12 -5.89
N VAL A 535 -18.90 -2.85 -6.24
CA VAL A 535 -19.75 -1.89 -5.52
C VAL A 535 -19.98 -2.34 -4.08
N ILE A 536 -20.31 -3.63 -3.86
CA ILE A 536 -20.49 -4.18 -2.51
C ILE A 536 -19.22 -4.11 -1.70
N LEU A 537 -18.06 -4.44 -2.29
CA LEU A 537 -16.77 -4.37 -1.61
C LEU A 537 -16.46 -2.94 -1.14
N VAL A 538 -16.62 -1.95 -2.02
CA VAL A 538 -16.40 -0.54 -1.67
C VAL A 538 -17.38 -0.07 -0.61
N ALA A 539 -18.66 -0.47 -0.69
CA ALA A 539 -19.66 -0.15 0.32
C ALA A 539 -19.30 -0.72 1.70
N ILE A 540 -18.85 -1.98 1.76
CA ILE A 540 -18.40 -2.63 3.00
C ILE A 540 -17.19 -1.88 3.59
N ILE A 541 -16.22 -1.51 2.77
CA ILE A 541 -15.03 -0.77 3.22
C ILE A 541 -15.43 0.59 3.80
N LEU A 542 -16.31 1.33 3.11
CA LEU A 542 -16.79 2.63 3.59
C LEU A 542 -17.54 2.50 4.93
N LEU A 543 -18.41 1.51 5.06
CA LEU A 543 -19.12 1.21 6.32
C LEU A 543 -18.14 0.86 7.44
N ALA A 544 -17.13 0.05 7.17
CA ALA A 544 -16.11 -0.30 8.16
C ALA A 544 -15.27 0.92 8.59
N ILE A 545 -14.90 1.80 7.66
CA ILE A 545 -14.20 3.05 7.98
C ILE A 545 -15.05 3.93 8.90
N LEU A 546 -16.35 4.08 8.59
CA LEU A 546 -17.27 4.85 9.42
C LEU A 546 -17.41 4.24 10.82
N LEU A 547 -17.53 2.92 10.90
CA LEU A 547 -17.64 2.18 12.16
C LEU A 547 -16.37 2.34 13.01
N ILE A 548 -15.18 2.14 12.42
CA ILE A 548 -13.91 2.32 13.14
C ILE A 548 -13.76 3.77 13.63
N ARG A 549 -14.15 4.77 12.83
CA ARG A 549 -14.16 6.18 13.25
C ARG A 549 -15.14 6.45 14.38
N ALA A 550 -16.33 5.86 14.34
CA ALA A 550 -17.31 6.00 15.41
C ALA A 550 -16.79 5.40 16.73
N ILE A 551 -16.18 4.21 16.66
CA ILE A 551 -15.52 3.58 17.81
C ILE A 551 -14.43 4.48 18.37
N LEU A 552 -13.56 5.04 17.52
CA LEU A 552 -12.49 5.95 17.92
C LEU A 552 -13.06 7.19 18.64
N THR A 553 -14.13 7.82 18.12
CA THR A 553 -14.75 8.99 18.74
C THR A 553 -15.36 8.68 20.10
N LEU A 554 -15.95 7.51 20.27
CA LEU A 554 -16.49 7.04 21.56
C LEU A 554 -15.36 6.84 22.59
N PHE A 555 -14.28 6.17 22.19
CA PHE A 555 -13.12 5.98 23.05
C PHE A 555 -12.43 7.31 23.41
N TYR A 556 -12.24 8.20 22.43
CA TYR A 556 -11.56 9.49 22.64
C TYR A 556 -12.43 10.47 23.45
N GLY A 557 -13.74 10.48 23.27
CA GLY A 557 -14.70 11.25 24.07
C GLY A 557 -14.70 10.81 25.54
N SER A 558 -14.64 9.51 25.80
CA SER A 558 -14.51 8.94 27.14
C SER A 558 -13.18 9.33 27.82
N PHE A 559 -12.07 9.36 27.07
CA PHE A 559 -10.74 9.75 27.58
C PHE A 559 -10.63 11.25 27.91
N LYS A 560 -11.21 12.15 27.08
CA LYS A 560 -11.29 13.59 27.39
C LYS A 560 -12.05 13.83 28.68
N GLY A 561 -13.12 13.09 28.92
CA GLY A 561 -13.88 13.18 30.17
C GLY A 561 -13.11 12.76 31.42
N THR A 562 -12.11 11.86 31.24
CA THR A 562 -11.28 11.37 32.37
C THR A 562 -10.08 12.29 32.65
N MET A 563 -9.47 12.89 31.58
CA MET A 563 -8.36 13.86 31.76
C MET A 563 -8.81 15.23 32.30
N LEU A 564 -10.08 15.60 32.15
CA LEU A 564 -10.63 16.82 32.72
C LEU A 564 -11.06 16.66 34.21
N LYS A 565 -10.94 15.46 34.76
CA LYS A 565 -11.25 15.15 36.19
C LYS A 565 -10.00 14.89 37.04
N ILE A 566 -8.80 15.05 36.49
CA ILE A 566 -7.52 15.10 37.16
C ILE A 566 -6.97 16.52 37.01
#